data_d6c66f63d7e3cf2a1ad1230ff0b5a73a
#
_entry.id   d6c66f63d7e3cf2a1ad1230ff0b5a73a
#
_cell.length_a   1.000
_cell.length_b   1.000
_cell.length_c   1.000
_cell.angle_alpha   90.00
_cell.angle_beta   90.00
_cell.angle_gamma   90.00
#
_symmetry.space_group_name_H-M   'P 1'
#
loop_
_entity.id
_entity.type
_entity.pdbx_description
1 polymer ?
#
loop_
_entity_poly.entity_id
_entity_poly.type
_entity_poly.pdbx_seq_one_letter_code
_entity_poly.pdbx_strand_id
1 'polypeptide(L)'
;MTSPAEREWPVEQVRAEFPGCREQIYVDVASRCLLATRVRDAIQAHLDDVEHHGATKGWWFEVVEHARGRLAGLLGARTGEIAFTKNTSEGLNIIANGIAWRPGDSVVVGGESEHPNNLYTWLNLRRFGVDVRVVPTRAGCPDLDALASAMDHRTRVCAISWVSFQPGARVDLTRLAAHCRTRDVLLVVDGAQAVGVLDVDVEGIGIDAMAGPTSKGLLGLYGMGFLYCSERWCERLQPAYLSR
;
A
#
# COMPACT_ATOMS: atom_id res chain seq x y z
N MET A 1 16.61 23.41 9.98
CA MET A 1 16.34 22.63 8.77
C MET A 1 14.84 22.75 8.52
N THR A 2 14.42 23.45 7.47
CA THR A 2 13.01 23.61 7.10
C THR A 2 12.40 22.26 6.75
N SER A 3 11.18 22.00 7.27
CA SER A 3 10.41 20.79 6.99
C SER A 3 10.27 20.56 5.48
N PRO A 4 10.28 19.29 4.99
CA PRO A 4 10.04 18.97 3.56
C PRO A 4 8.69 19.50 3.04
N ALA A 5 7.74 19.82 3.91
CA ALA A 5 6.39 20.32 3.57
C ALA A 5 6.37 21.78 3.04
N GLU A 6 7.46 22.52 3.11
CA GLU A 6 7.48 23.96 2.73
C GLU A 6 8.15 24.25 1.37
N ARG A 7 8.52 23.23 0.58
CA ARG A 7 8.94 23.45 -0.80
C ARG A 7 7.74 23.50 -1.72
N GLU A 8 7.18 24.70 -1.92
CA GLU A 8 6.32 24.94 -3.08
C GLU A 8 7.13 24.74 -4.35
N TRP A 9 6.87 23.63 -5.05
CA TRP A 9 7.41 23.43 -6.38
C TRP A 9 6.67 24.34 -7.35
N PRO A 10 7.40 25.19 -8.12
CA PRO A 10 6.73 26.01 -9.13
C PRO A 10 5.96 25.10 -10.10
N VAL A 11 4.68 25.39 -10.31
CA VAL A 11 3.77 24.54 -11.11
C VAL A 11 4.34 24.25 -12.50
N GLU A 12 5.03 25.23 -13.11
CA GLU A 12 5.65 25.06 -14.43
C GLU A 12 6.81 24.05 -14.41
N GLN A 13 7.59 23.99 -13.34
CA GLN A 13 8.66 23.00 -13.20
C GLN A 13 8.06 21.59 -13.03
N VAL A 14 7.01 21.44 -12.22
CA VAL A 14 6.30 20.15 -12.09
C VAL A 14 5.70 19.74 -13.42
N ARG A 15 5.05 20.66 -14.14
CA ARG A 15 4.43 20.39 -15.43
C ARG A 15 5.45 19.97 -16.49
N ALA A 16 6.66 20.54 -16.46
CA ALA A 16 7.74 20.18 -17.37
C ALA A 16 8.24 18.73 -17.21
N GLU A 17 8.07 18.15 -16.01
CA GLU A 17 8.41 16.74 -15.76
C GLU A 17 7.44 15.76 -16.43
N PHE A 18 6.26 16.23 -16.85
CA PHE A 18 5.23 15.39 -17.45
C PHE A 18 4.90 15.83 -18.89
N PRO A 19 5.66 15.37 -19.90
CA PRO A 19 5.45 15.80 -21.31
C PRO A 19 4.02 15.59 -21.81
N GLY A 20 3.32 14.54 -21.35
CA GLY A 20 1.93 14.28 -21.70
C GLY A 20 0.94 15.39 -21.30
N CYS A 21 1.30 16.24 -20.32
CA CYS A 21 0.50 17.41 -19.93
C CYS A 21 0.53 18.55 -20.97
N ARG A 22 1.41 18.47 -21.99
CA ARG A 22 1.40 19.41 -23.11
C ARG A 22 0.34 19.10 -24.15
N GLU A 23 -0.08 17.85 -24.21
CA GLU A 23 -0.98 17.34 -25.24
C GLU A 23 -2.41 17.16 -24.73
N GLN A 24 -2.57 17.06 -23.39
CA GLN A 24 -3.87 16.81 -22.76
C GLN A 24 -3.94 17.36 -21.33
N ILE A 25 -5.16 17.58 -20.86
CA ILE A 25 -5.45 17.78 -19.44
C ILE A 25 -5.61 16.38 -18.82
N TYR A 26 -4.59 15.96 -18.05
CA TYR A 26 -4.59 14.64 -17.44
C TYR A 26 -5.02 14.72 -15.98
N VAL A 27 -6.11 14.03 -15.63
CA VAL A 27 -6.72 14.01 -14.29
C VAL A 27 -6.97 12.59 -13.76
N ASP A 28 -6.53 11.53 -14.48
CA ASP A 28 -6.81 10.14 -14.15
C ASP A 28 -5.63 9.44 -13.42
N VAL A 29 -5.01 10.13 -12.46
CA VAL A 29 -3.94 9.54 -11.62
C VAL A 29 -4.48 8.41 -10.73
N ALA A 30 -5.77 8.43 -10.42
CA ALA A 30 -6.45 7.37 -9.67
C ALA A 30 -6.38 6.01 -10.41
N SER A 31 -6.39 6.03 -11.73
CA SER A 31 -6.17 4.85 -12.58
C SER A 31 -4.67 4.58 -12.75
N ARG A 32 -3.94 5.57 -13.27
CA ARG A 32 -2.50 5.47 -13.56
C ARG A 32 -1.86 6.86 -13.68
N CYS A 33 -0.64 7.05 -13.20
CA CYS A 33 0.09 8.30 -13.41
C CYS A 33 0.63 8.41 -14.86
N LEU A 34 0.90 9.65 -15.29
CA LEU A 34 1.81 9.89 -16.41
C LEU A 34 3.26 9.63 -15.95
N LEU A 35 4.09 9.14 -16.86
CA LEU A 35 5.50 8.89 -16.57
C LEU A 35 6.26 10.22 -16.56
N ALA A 36 6.93 10.51 -15.44
CA ALA A 36 7.80 11.67 -15.33
C ALA A 36 9.10 11.47 -16.13
N THR A 37 9.61 12.56 -16.72
CA THR A 37 10.87 12.57 -17.49
C THR A 37 12.03 11.98 -16.69
N ARG A 38 12.20 12.39 -15.43
CA ARG A 38 13.28 11.86 -14.56
C ARG A 38 13.17 10.36 -14.30
N VAL A 39 11.96 9.81 -14.23
CA VAL A 39 11.76 8.36 -14.07
C VAL A 39 12.14 7.62 -15.34
N ARG A 40 11.70 8.13 -16.51
CA ARG A 40 12.11 7.58 -17.82
C ARG A 40 13.62 7.58 -17.97
N ASP A 41 14.28 8.71 -17.67
CA ASP A 41 15.70 8.87 -17.86
C ASP A 41 16.52 7.96 -16.93
N ALA A 42 16.07 7.75 -15.69
CA ALA A 42 16.68 6.80 -14.77
C ALA A 42 16.58 5.35 -15.27
N ILE A 43 15.45 5.00 -15.86
CA ILE A 43 15.25 3.66 -16.46
C ILE A 43 16.15 3.50 -17.68
N GLN A 44 16.23 4.50 -18.56
CA GLN A 44 17.08 4.44 -19.74
C GLN A 44 18.56 4.32 -19.34
N ALA A 45 19.02 5.10 -18.38
CA ALA A 45 20.38 5.00 -17.87
C ALA A 45 20.71 3.61 -17.30
N HIS A 46 19.74 2.99 -16.61
CA HIS A 46 19.88 1.62 -16.12
C HIS A 46 19.98 0.60 -17.26
N LEU A 47 19.15 0.72 -18.30
CA LEU A 47 19.19 -0.15 -19.46
C LEU A 47 20.52 -0.04 -20.21
N ASP A 48 21.01 1.18 -20.41
CA ASP A 48 22.28 1.47 -21.05
C ASP A 48 23.46 0.87 -20.25
N ASP A 49 23.43 0.96 -18.92
CA ASP A 49 24.44 0.35 -18.06
C ASP A 49 24.44 -1.18 -18.13
N VAL A 50 23.25 -1.78 -18.11
CA VAL A 50 23.10 -3.24 -18.27
C VAL A 50 23.61 -3.71 -19.62
N GLU A 51 23.28 -2.98 -20.69
CA GLU A 51 23.68 -3.30 -22.06
C GLU A 51 25.20 -3.25 -22.26
N HIS A 52 25.86 -2.22 -21.71
CA HIS A 52 27.28 -1.98 -21.97
C HIS A 52 28.20 -2.56 -20.89
N HIS A 53 27.76 -2.65 -19.64
CA HIS A 53 28.60 -3.03 -18.50
C HIS A 53 28.07 -4.23 -17.71
N GLY A 54 26.87 -4.69 -18.01
CA GLY A 54 26.24 -5.86 -17.35
C GLY A 54 25.77 -5.59 -15.92
N ALA A 55 25.84 -4.35 -15.44
CA ALA A 55 25.54 -3.86 -14.09
C ALA A 55 26.04 -4.76 -12.94
N THR A 56 26.52 -4.19 -11.85
CA THR A 56 27.02 -4.97 -10.72
C THR A 56 25.94 -5.21 -9.67
N LYS A 57 25.93 -6.37 -9.03
CA LYS A 57 24.99 -6.68 -7.94
C LYS A 57 25.10 -5.66 -6.80
N GLY A 58 26.29 -5.18 -6.46
CA GLY A 58 26.51 -4.19 -5.40
C GLY A 58 25.73 -2.91 -5.66
N TRP A 59 25.83 -2.35 -6.86
CA TRP A 59 25.08 -1.16 -7.24
C TRP A 59 23.56 -1.36 -7.17
N TRP A 60 23.04 -2.51 -7.59
CA TRP A 60 21.62 -2.80 -7.49
C TRP A 60 21.13 -2.83 -6.03
N PHE A 61 21.89 -3.43 -5.14
CA PHE A 61 21.55 -3.43 -3.71
C PHE A 61 21.54 -2.01 -3.13
N GLU A 62 22.53 -1.18 -3.47
CA GLU A 62 22.58 0.22 -3.03
C GLU A 62 21.36 1.02 -3.50
N VAL A 63 20.97 0.89 -4.77
CA VAL A 63 19.80 1.57 -5.33
C VAL A 63 18.52 1.10 -4.64
N VAL A 64 18.36 -0.20 -4.44
CA VAL A 64 17.17 -0.76 -3.76
C VAL A 64 17.09 -0.30 -2.31
N GLU A 65 18.20 -0.32 -1.56
CA GLU A 65 18.20 0.14 -0.16
C GLU A 65 17.98 1.66 -0.05
N HIS A 66 18.53 2.44 -0.97
CA HIS A 66 18.25 3.88 -1.05
C HIS A 66 16.75 4.14 -1.30
N ALA A 67 16.15 3.45 -2.27
CA ALA A 67 14.72 3.54 -2.56
C ALA A 67 13.86 3.12 -1.36
N ARG A 68 14.27 2.05 -0.65
CA ARG A 68 13.62 1.58 0.58
C ARG A 68 13.64 2.64 1.67
N GLY A 69 14.77 3.28 1.90
CA GLY A 69 14.91 4.36 2.88
C GLY A 69 14.05 5.58 2.54
N ARG A 70 13.97 5.94 1.24
CA ARG A 70 13.09 7.04 0.78
C ARG A 70 11.62 6.73 0.99
N LEU A 71 11.20 5.51 0.68
CA LEU A 71 9.81 5.08 0.88
C LEU A 71 9.47 4.98 2.38
N ALA A 72 10.37 4.43 3.19
CA ALA A 72 10.20 4.40 4.65
C ALA A 72 10.00 5.82 5.22
N GLY A 73 10.84 6.78 4.81
CA GLY A 73 10.69 8.19 5.22
C GLY A 73 9.37 8.82 4.76
N LEU A 74 8.86 8.46 3.56
CA LEU A 74 7.57 8.93 3.06
C LEU A 74 6.39 8.39 3.87
N LEU A 75 6.52 7.18 4.40
CA LEU A 75 5.46 6.49 5.15
C LEU A 75 5.53 6.72 6.66
N GLY A 76 6.58 7.37 7.18
CA GLY A 76 6.83 7.42 8.62
C GLY A 76 7.17 6.05 9.22
N ALA A 77 7.85 5.18 8.45
CA ALA A 77 8.21 3.81 8.79
C ALA A 77 9.73 3.63 8.94
N ARG A 78 10.16 2.49 9.45
CA ARG A 78 11.56 2.05 9.44
C ARG A 78 11.86 1.26 8.16
N THR A 79 13.12 1.31 7.70
CA THR A 79 13.54 0.60 6.47
C THR A 79 13.29 -0.91 6.55
N GLY A 80 13.49 -1.52 7.72
CA GLY A 80 13.23 -2.95 7.95
C GLY A 80 11.76 -3.36 7.85
N GLU A 81 10.83 -2.39 7.84
CA GLU A 81 9.39 -2.63 7.72
C GLU A 81 8.88 -2.56 6.27
N ILE A 82 9.76 -2.29 5.31
CA ILE A 82 9.42 -2.12 3.89
C ILE A 82 9.93 -3.28 3.05
N ALA A 83 9.05 -3.88 2.27
CA ALA A 83 9.39 -4.80 1.20
C ALA A 83 8.88 -4.27 -0.14
N PHE A 84 9.65 -4.50 -1.23
CA PHE A 84 9.16 -4.24 -2.57
C PHE A 84 8.37 -5.44 -3.10
N THR A 85 7.30 -5.15 -3.81
CA THR A 85 6.40 -6.12 -4.42
C THR A 85 6.14 -5.75 -5.87
N LYS A 86 5.51 -6.64 -6.64
CA LYS A 86 5.12 -6.33 -8.03
C LYS A 86 3.90 -5.42 -8.10
N ASN A 87 3.03 -5.49 -7.10
CA ASN A 87 1.78 -4.72 -7.04
C ASN A 87 1.13 -4.85 -5.66
N THR A 88 0.06 -4.09 -5.44
CA THR A 88 -0.76 -4.15 -4.21
C THR A 88 -1.25 -5.55 -3.88
N SER A 89 -1.73 -6.30 -4.90
CA SER A 89 -2.27 -7.65 -4.68
C SER A 89 -1.24 -8.59 -4.08
N GLU A 90 0.02 -8.54 -4.53
CA GLU A 90 1.10 -9.36 -3.97
C GLU A 90 1.32 -8.99 -2.49
N GLY A 91 1.41 -7.70 -2.16
CA GLY A 91 1.57 -7.26 -0.77
C GLY A 91 0.45 -7.74 0.14
N LEU A 92 -0.81 -7.60 -0.28
CA LEU A 92 -1.96 -8.09 0.46
C LEU A 92 -1.94 -9.62 0.62
N ASN A 93 -1.58 -10.35 -0.44
CA ASN A 93 -1.48 -11.81 -0.38
C ASN A 93 -0.31 -12.30 0.49
N ILE A 94 0.80 -11.57 0.57
CA ILE A 94 1.89 -11.88 1.50
C ILE A 94 1.36 -11.86 2.95
N ILE A 95 0.62 -10.82 3.31
CA ILE A 95 0.01 -10.73 4.64
C ILE A 95 -1.03 -11.85 4.84
N ALA A 96 -1.95 -12.02 3.89
CA ALA A 96 -3.03 -13.00 4.01
C ALA A 96 -2.51 -14.45 4.15
N ASN A 97 -1.46 -14.81 3.42
CA ASN A 97 -0.85 -16.15 3.48
C ASN A 97 0.20 -16.28 4.60
N GLY A 98 0.67 -15.17 5.16
CA GLY A 98 1.60 -15.17 6.30
C GLY A 98 0.93 -15.45 7.64
N ILE A 99 -0.38 -15.41 7.74
CA ILE A 99 -1.11 -15.69 8.98
C ILE A 99 -1.36 -17.20 9.10
N ALA A 100 -1.04 -17.76 10.25
CA ALA A 100 -1.38 -19.15 10.59
C ALA A 100 -2.87 -19.27 10.93
N TRP A 101 -3.70 -19.39 9.88
CA TRP A 101 -5.15 -19.49 10.01
C TRP A 101 -5.61 -20.79 10.66
N ARG A 102 -6.67 -20.67 11.47
CA ARG A 102 -7.37 -21.80 12.06
C ARG A 102 -8.83 -21.80 11.59
N PRO A 103 -9.48 -22.96 11.42
CA PRO A 103 -10.90 -22.98 11.16
C PRO A 103 -11.68 -22.19 12.21
N GLY A 104 -12.54 -21.28 11.77
CA GLY A 104 -13.30 -20.39 12.65
C GLY A 104 -12.64 -19.05 12.97
N ASP A 105 -11.37 -18.83 12.65
CA ASP A 105 -10.80 -17.46 12.60
C ASP A 105 -11.63 -16.60 11.65
N SER A 106 -11.66 -15.29 11.89
CA SER A 106 -12.42 -14.39 11.01
C SER A 106 -11.60 -13.22 10.48
N VAL A 107 -12.03 -12.72 9.33
CA VAL A 107 -11.58 -11.48 8.68
C VAL A 107 -12.77 -10.57 8.54
N VAL A 108 -12.62 -9.31 8.90
CA VAL A 108 -13.57 -8.24 8.61
C VAL A 108 -13.02 -7.42 7.46
N VAL A 109 -13.78 -7.22 6.40
CA VAL A 109 -13.35 -6.47 5.21
C VAL A 109 -14.46 -5.53 4.74
N GLY A 110 -14.09 -4.36 4.21
CA GLY A 110 -15.03 -3.47 3.54
C GLY A 110 -15.72 -4.15 2.35
N GLY A 111 -16.89 -3.66 1.99
CA GLY A 111 -17.72 -4.21 0.92
C GLY A 111 -17.50 -3.54 -0.43
N GLU A 112 -18.58 -3.02 -1.00
CA GLU A 112 -18.66 -2.58 -2.39
C GLU A 112 -17.73 -1.41 -2.76
N SER A 113 -17.21 -0.69 -1.77
CA SER A 113 -16.24 0.39 -1.98
C SER A 113 -14.81 -0.10 -2.15
N GLU A 114 -14.53 -1.38 -1.84
CA GLU A 114 -13.20 -1.95 -1.97
C GLU A 114 -12.86 -2.29 -3.41
N HIS A 115 -11.58 -2.10 -3.76
CA HIS A 115 -11.08 -2.63 -5.01
C HIS A 115 -11.08 -4.17 -4.96
N PRO A 116 -11.41 -4.89 -6.05
CA PRO A 116 -11.42 -6.35 -6.08
C PRO A 116 -10.14 -7.01 -5.53
N ASN A 117 -8.98 -6.39 -5.73
CA ASN A 117 -7.71 -6.89 -5.21
C ASN A 117 -7.70 -7.00 -3.68
N ASN A 118 -8.28 -6.01 -2.98
CA ASN A 118 -8.40 -6.06 -1.53
C ASN A 118 -9.47 -7.06 -1.09
N LEU A 119 -10.60 -7.11 -1.78
CA LEU A 119 -11.69 -8.01 -1.40
C LEU A 119 -11.38 -9.49 -1.68
N TYR A 120 -10.90 -9.81 -2.90
CA TYR A 120 -10.71 -11.21 -3.33
C TYR A 120 -9.60 -11.93 -2.58
N THR A 121 -8.56 -11.22 -2.17
CA THR A 121 -7.50 -11.76 -1.32
C THR A 121 -8.09 -12.40 -0.06
N TRP A 122 -9.01 -11.72 0.61
CA TRP A 122 -9.63 -12.20 1.84
C TRP A 122 -10.71 -13.23 1.59
N LEU A 123 -11.55 -13.05 0.57
CA LEU A 123 -12.58 -14.03 0.21
C LEU A 123 -12.01 -15.41 -0.09
N ASN A 124 -10.79 -15.48 -0.66
CA ASN A 124 -10.10 -16.73 -0.93
C ASN A 124 -9.81 -17.56 0.34
N LEU A 125 -9.74 -16.94 1.51
CA LEU A 125 -9.49 -17.64 2.78
C LEU A 125 -10.64 -18.50 3.24
N ARG A 126 -11.84 -18.32 2.69
CA ARG A 126 -13.00 -19.19 2.96
C ARG A 126 -12.71 -20.66 2.71
N ARG A 127 -11.84 -20.96 1.73
CA ARG A 127 -11.39 -22.35 1.43
C ARG A 127 -10.63 -23.01 2.59
N PHE A 128 -10.12 -22.23 3.53
CA PHE A 128 -9.43 -22.71 4.74
C PHE A 128 -10.33 -22.68 5.98
N GLY A 129 -11.63 -22.48 5.81
CA GLY A 129 -12.60 -22.41 6.93
C GLY A 129 -12.56 -21.08 7.69
N VAL A 130 -11.99 -20.02 7.10
CA VAL A 130 -12.00 -18.67 7.67
C VAL A 130 -13.35 -18.01 7.40
N ASP A 131 -13.93 -17.40 8.43
CA ASP A 131 -15.18 -16.63 8.35
C ASP A 131 -14.86 -15.22 7.81
N VAL A 132 -15.13 -14.97 6.52
CA VAL A 132 -14.90 -13.67 5.89
C VAL A 132 -16.18 -12.85 5.90
N ARG A 133 -16.19 -11.84 6.75
CA ARG A 133 -17.30 -10.91 6.99
C ARG A 133 -17.12 -9.67 6.14
N VAL A 134 -17.89 -9.60 5.07
CA VAL A 134 -17.93 -8.43 4.19
C VAL A 134 -18.94 -7.44 4.75
N VAL A 135 -18.47 -6.27 5.18
CA VAL A 135 -19.31 -5.22 5.77
C VAL A 135 -19.79 -4.28 4.67
N PRO A 136 -21.11 -4.16 4.46
CA PRO A 136 -21.67 -3.28 3.44
C PRO A 136 -21.28 -1.81 3.67
N THR A 137 -21.25 -1.03 2.60
CA THR A 137 -21.07 0.41 2.68
C THR A 137 -22.36 1.10 3.16
N ARG A 138 -22.20 2.27 3.76
CA ARG A 138 -23.30 3.16 4.07
C ARG A 138 -23.23 4.39 3.17
N ALA A 139 -24.21 4.59 2.32
CA ALA A 139 -24.22 5.65 1.29
C ALA A 139 -22.94 5.63 0.40
N GLY A 140 -22.46 4.44 0.04
CA GLY A 140 -21.26 4.25 -0.78
C GLY A 140 -19.93 4.43 -0.04
N CYS A 141 -19.95 4.74 1.26
CA CYS A 141 -18.74 4.91 2.07
C CYS A 141 -18.59 3.75 3.07
N PRO A 142 -17.36 3.36 3.43
CA PRO A 142 -17.13 2.39 4.50
C PRO A 142 -17.76 2.85 5.82
N ASP A 143 -18.51 1.96 6.47
CA ASP A 143 -19.10 2.22 7.78
C ASP A 143 -18.17 1.70 8.89
N LEU A 144 -17.44 2.59 9.54
CA LEU A 144 -16.46 2.25 10.57
C LEU A 144 -17.11 1.61 11.83
N ASP A 145 -18.33 2.02 12.18
CA ASP A 145 -19.02 1.45 13.32
C ASP A 145 -19.49 0.02 13.02
N ALA A 146 -19.95 -0.23 11.79
CA ALA A 146 -20.30 -1.56 11.33
C ALA A 146 -19.06 -2.47 11.25
N LEU A 147 -17.91 -1.96 10.73
CA LEU A 147 -16.64 -2.70 10.74
C LEU A 147 -16.22 -3.06 12.16
N ALA A 148 -16.21 -2.10 13.08
CA ALA A 148 -15.86 -2.34 14.48
C ALA A 148 -16.80 -3.34 15.17
N SER A 149 -18.11 -3.27 14.88
CA SER A 149 -19.11 -4.16 15.43
C SER A 149 -19.03 -5.58 14.86
N ALA A 150 -18.53 -5.73 13.64
CA ALA A 150 -18.31 -7.04 13.01
C ALA A 150 -17.09 -7.79 13.57
N MET A 151 -16.21 -7.12 14.33
CA MET A 151 -15.04 -7.74 14.96
C MET A 151 -15.42 -8.44 16.26
N ASP A 152 -14.97 -9.67 16.44
CA ASP A 152 -15.11 -10.46 17.66
C ASP A 152 -13.77 -11.08 18.10
N HIS A 153 -13.78 -11.92 19.12
CA HIS A 153 -12.60 -12.61 19.67
C HIS A 153 -11.90 -13.57 18.68
N ARG A 154 -12.54 -13.91 17.56
CA ARG A 154 -11.97 -14.74 16.48
C ARG A 154 -11.40 -13.91 15.35
N THR A 155 -11.61 -12.60 15.36
CA THR A 155 -11.15 -11.72 14.28
C THR A 155 -9.65 -11.57 14.35
N ARG A 156 -8.98 -11.94 13.26
CA ARG A 156 -7.52 -11.82 13.11
C ARG A 156 -7.11 -10.61 12.29
N VAL A 157 -7.95 -10.20 11.35
CA VAL A 157 -7.67 -9.12 10.39
C VAL A 157 -8.88 -8.23 10.23
N CYS A 158 -8.63 -6.92 10.15
CA CYS A 158 -9.50 -5.93 9.55
C CYS A 158 -8.81 -5.35 8.31
N ALA A 159 -9.43 -5.52 7.15
CA ALA A 159 -8.87 -5.06 5.88
C ALA A 159 -9.74 -3.96 5.25
N ILE A 160 -9.10 -2.86 4.81
CA ILE A 160 -9.81 -1.71 4.26
C ILE A 160 -8.90 -0.89 3.35
N SER A 161 -9.46 -0.23 2.33
CA SER A 161 -8.79 0.83 1.60
C SER A 161 -8.81 2.14 2.40
N TRP A 162 -7.66 2.85 2.48
CA TRP A 162 -7.62 4.17 3.12
C TRP A 162 -8.47 5.20 2.38
N VAL A 163 -8.34 5.18 1.06
CA VAL A 163 -9.24 5.90 0.15
C VAL A 163 -9.87 4.85 -0.74
N SER A 164 -11.18 4.76 -0.71
CA SER A 164 -11.91 3.74 -1.47
C SER A 164 -11.72 3.92 -2.98
N PHE A 165 -11.73 2.81 -3.72
CA PHE A 165 -11.65 2.82 -5.18
C PHE A 165 -12.80 3.62 -5.79
N GLN A 166 -14.01 3.44 -5.26
CA GLN A 166 -15.19 4.18 -5.64
C GLN A 166 -16.10 4.29 -4.40
N PRO A 167 -16.54 5.48 -4.05
CA PRO A 167 -16.50 6.79 -4.75
C PRO A 167 -15.27 7.65 -4.42
N GLY A 168 -14.18 7.12 -3.87
CA GLY A 168 -13.01 7.89 -3.43
C GLY A 168 -13.16 8.42 -1.99
N ALA A 169 -13.95 7.77 -1.17
CA ALA A 169 -14.15 8.15 0.22
C ALA A 169 -12.90 7.87 1.07
N ARG A 170 -12.45 8.89 1.82
CA ARG A 170 -11.35 8.75 2.78
C ARG A 170 -11.86 8.25 4.11
N VAL A 171 -11.19 7.24 4.66
CA VAL A 171 -11.51 6.60 5.93
C VAL A 171 -10.68 7.21 7.07
N ASP A 172 -11.29 7.40 8.25
CA ASP A 172 -10.56 7.72 9.49
C ASP A 172 -9.90 6.44 10.04
N LEU A 173 -8.67 6.18 9.58
CA LEU A 173 -7.91 5.01 10.00
C LEU A 173 -7.48 5.07 11.46
N THR A 174 -7.25 6.26 12.05
CA THR A 174 -6.84 6.39 13.45
C THR A 174 -7.91 5.81 14.38
N ARG A 175 -9.17 6.11 14.09
CA ARG A 175 -10.30 5.54 14.83
C ARG A 175 -10.39 4.02 14.69
N LEU A 176 -10.22 3.50 13.46
CA LEU A 176 -10.28 2.06 13.20
C LEU A 176 -9.09 1.33 13.82
N ALA A 177 -7.87 1.90 13.74
CA ALA A 177 -6.66 1.36 14.35
C ALA A 177 -6.81 1.20 15.87
N ALA A 178 -7.42 2.17 16.54
CA ALA A 178 -7.71 2.08 17.98
C ALA A 178 -8.60 0.86 18.31
N HIS A 179 -9.64 0.60 17.49
CA HIS A 179 -10.49 -0.58 17.66
C HIS A 179 -9.74 -1.89 17.41
N CYS A 180 -8.91 -1.96 16.37
CA CYS A 180 -8.11 -3.14 16.06
C CYS A 180 -7.10 -3.44 17.18
N ARG A 181 -6.40 -2.40 17.67
CA ARG A 181 -5.38 -2.54 18.72
C ARG A 181 -5.93 -3.11 20.02
N THR A 182 -7.12 -2.68 20.46
CA THR A 182 -7.76 -3.18 21.69
C THR A 182 -8.15 -4.65 21.63
N ARG A 183 -8.23 -5.22 20.43
CA ARG A 183 -8.65 -6.62 20.17
C ARG A 183 -7.54 -7.50 19.63
N ASP A 184 -6.30 -6.97 19.52
CA ASP A 184 -5.15 -7.63 18.87
C ASP A 184 -5.46 -8.08 17.42
N VAL A 185 -6.23 -7.27 16.70
CA VAL A 185 -6.59 -7.45 15.29
C VAL A 185 -5.59 -6.72 14.41
N LEU A 186 -5.06 -7.38 13.39
CA LEU A 186 -4.15 -6.80 12.39
C LEU A 186 -4.94 -5.84 11.47
N LEU A 187 -4.60 -4.56 11.48
CA LEU A 187 -5.14 -3.59 10.54
C LEU A 187 -4.34 -3.59 9.25
N VAL A 188 -4.95 -4.12 8.17
CA VAL A 188 -4.36 -4.16 6.83
C VAL A 188 -5.01 -3.11 5.93
N VAL A 189 -4.18 -2.25 5.35
CA VAL A 189 -4.64 -1.11 4.56
C VAL A 189 -4.23 -1.25 3.10
N ASP A 190 -5.18 -1.13 2.19
CA ASP A 190 -4.89 -0.84 0.79
C ASP A 190 -4.63 0.67 0.66
N GLY A 191 -3.35 1.03 0.44
CA GLY A 191 -2.87 2.39 0.30
C GLY A 191 -2.85 2.90 -1.15
N ALA A 192 -3.39 2.14 -2.10
CA ALA A 192 -3.24 2.40 -3.54
C ALA A 192 -3.72 3.78 -4.01
N GLN A 193 -4.71 4.37 -3.34
CA GLN A 193 -5.24 5.70 -3.66
C GLN A 193 -4.76 6.78 -2.68
N ALA A 194 -4.01 6.40 -1.65
CA ALA A 194 -3.60 7.30 -0.58
C ALA A 194 -2.13 7.70 -0.66
N VAL A 195 -1.23 6.72 -0.88
CA VAL A 195 0.22 6.96 -0.82
C VAL A 195 0.69 7.80 -2.00
N GLY A 196 1.44 8.87 -1.69
CA GLY A 196 1.86 9.89 -2.65
C GLY A 196 0.83 11.00 -2.89
N VAL A 197 -0.37 10.90 -2.26
CA VAL A 197 -1.46 11.90 -2.37
C VAL A 197 -1.80 12.49 -0.99
N LEU A 198 -1.83 11.63 0.02
CA LEU A 198 -2.05 12.04 1.41
C LEU A 198 -0.72 12.09 2.15
N ASP A 199 -0.67 12.87 3.21
CA ASP A 199 0.39 12.79 4.20
C ASP A 199 0.22 11.50 5.01
N VAL A 200 1.27 10.67 5.03
CA VAL A 200 1.23 9.31 5.59
C VAL A 200 2.18 9.21 6.77
N ASP A 201 1.63 8.86 7.92
CA ASP A 201 2.37 8.47 9.12
C ASP A 201 1.78 7.15 9.64
N VAL A 202 2.35 6.03 9.17
CA VAL A 202 1.82 4.69 9.49
C VAL A 202 1.91 4.38 10.98
N GLU A 203 2.94 4.86 11.67
CA GLU A 203 3.13 4.67 13.11
C GLU A 203 2.15 5.53 13.90
N GLY A 204 2.06 6.84 13.60
CA GLY A 204 1.15 7.77 14.28
C GLY A 204 -0.32 7.43 14.09
N ILE A 205 -0.72 6.94 12.92
CA ILE A 205 -2.07 6.45 12.63
C ILE A 205 -2.33 5.10 13.32
N GLY A 206 -1.30 4.26 13.42
CA GLY A 206 -1.40 2.91 13.97
C GLY A 206 -1.79 1.85 12.93
N ILE A 207 -1.33 2.01 11.70
CA ILE A 207 -1.47 1.01 10.65
C ILE A 207 -0.48 -0.13 10.93
N ASP A 208 -0.93 -1.36 10.87
CA ASP A 208 -0.07 -2.54 11.10
C ASP A 208 0.57 -3.06 9.80
N ALA A 209 -0.17 -3.04 8.70
CA ALA A 209 0.35 -3.38 7.39
C ALA A 209 -0.34 -2.55 6.30
N MET A 210 0.41 -2.19 5.24
CA MET A 210 -0.13 -1.44 4.11
C MET A 210 0.54 -1.87 2.81
N ALA A 211 -0.25 -2.09 1.78
CA ALA A 211 0.26 -2.35 0.43
C ALA A 211 -0.20 -1.27 -0.55
N GLY A 212 0.64 -0.98 -1.53
CA GLY A 212 0.31 0.00 -2.57
C GLY A 212 1.15 -0.17 -3.83
N PRO A 213 0.67 0.34 -5.00
CA PRO A 213 1.43 0.34 -6.24
C PRO A 213 2.29 1.58 -6.34
N THR A 214 3.32 1.55 -7.16
CA THR A 214 4.10 2.76 -7.48
C THR A 214 3.47 3.59 -8.61
N SER A 215 2.61 2.99 -9.45
CA SER A 215 2.11 3.57 -10.70
C SER A 215 0.95 4.56 -10.57
N LYS A 216 0.62 4.97 -9.36
CA LYS A 216 -0.40 5.98 -9.05
C LYS A 216 0.24 7.20 -8.38
N GLY A 217 -0.13 7.56 -7.16
CA GLY A 217 0.38 8.73 -6.44
C GLY A 217 1.90 8.75 -6.26
N LEU A 218 2.58 7.61 -6.24
CA LEU A 218 4.04 7.53 -6.20
C LEU A 218 4.74 7.81 -7.54
N LEU A 219 3.99 8.00 -8.63
CA LEU A 219 4.46 8.42 -9.96
C LEU A 219 5.50 7.48 -10.58
N GLY A 220 5.50 6.20 -10.19
CA GLY A 220 6.40 5.17 -10.69
C GLY A 220 5.81 4.31 -11.80
N LEU A 221 6.51 3.22 -12.13
CA LEU A 221 6.07 2.28 -13.17
C LEU A 221 4.97 1.34 -12.68
N TYR A 222 4.18 0.86 -13.65
CA TYR A 222 3.34 -0.30 -13.46
C TYR A 222 4.19 -1.58 -13.35
N GLY A 223 3.78 -2.50 -12.49
CA GLY A 223 4.54 -3.74 -12.21
C GLY A 223 5.46 -3.64 -11.01
N MET A 224 5.39 -2.52 -10.27
CA MET A 224 6.09 -2.31 -9.00
C MET A 224 5.11 -1.86 -7.93
N GLY A 225 5.36 -2.28 -6.70
CA GLY A 225 4.61 -1.91 -5.52
C GLY A 225 5.44 -2.08 -4.26
N PHE A 226 4.81 -1.88 -3.13
CA PHE A 226 5.43 -2.06 -1.82
C PHE A 226 4.47 -2.72 -0.84
N LEU A 227 5.06 -3.29 0.19
CA LEU A 227 4.42 -3.73 1.42
C LEU A 227 5.14 -3.06 2.59
N TYR A 228 4.41 -2.35 3.42
CA TYR A 228 4.77 -1.99 4.77
C TYR A 228 4.18 -3.03 5.73
N CYS A 229 4.97 -3.50 6.67
CA CYS A 229 4.51 -4.31 7.79
C CYS A 229 5.25 -3.89 9.04
N SER A 230 4.52 -3.50 10.08
CA SER A 230 5.14 -3.10 11.35
C SER A 230 5.96 -4.26 11.95
N GLU A 231 7.08 -3.94 12.60
CA GLU A 231 7.98 -4.93 13.20
C GLU A 231 7.22 -5.91 14.11
N ARG A 232 6.30 -5.38 14.93
CA ARG A 232 5.43 -6.19 15.79
C ARG A 232 4.71 -7.31 15.06
N TRP A 233 4.26 -7.07 13.82
CA TRP A 233 3.53 -8.04 13.02
C TRP A 233 4.46 -8.85 12.13
N CYS A 234 5.59 -8.31 11.67
CA CYS A 234 6.60 -9.09 10.94
C CYS A 234 7.06 -10.32 11.72
N GLU A 235 7.27 -10.19 13.02
CA GLU A 235 7.67 -11.29 13.89
C GLU A 235 6.58 -12.37 14.09
N ARG A 236 5.32 -12.04 13.84
CA ARG A 236 4.15 -12.92 14.01
C ARG A 236 3.71 -13.60 12.72
N LEU A 237 4.17 -13.11 11.58
CA LEU A 237 3.84 -13.67 10.27
C LEU A 237 4.80 -14.79 9.90
N GLN A 238 4.26 -15.81 9.25
CA GLN A 238 5.07 -16.84 8.61
C GLN A 238 5.40 -16.39 7.18
N PRO A 239 6.63 -16.60 6.68
CA PRO A 239 6.95 -16.29 5.30
C PRO A 239 6.02 -17.03 4.33
N ALA A 240 5.35 -16.29 3.45
CA ALA A 240 4.44 -16.86 2.45
C ALA A 240 5.20 -17.69 1.42
N TYR A 241 6.45 -17.32 1.16
CA TYR A 241 7.43 -18.07 0.35
C TYR A 241 8.85 -17.70 0.79
N LEU A 242 9.77 -18.60 0.57
CA LEU A 242 11.17 -18.39 0.91
C LEU A 242 11.99 -18.17 -0.36
N SER A 243 12.90 -17.22 -0.30
CA SER A 243 13.91 -16.97 -1.32
C SER A 243 15.29 -16.90 -0.68
N ARG A 244 16.31 -17.22 -1.48
CA ARG A 244 17.72 -17.13 -1.06
C ARG A 244 18.19 -15.67 -1.07
#